data_fdeda77400ead16e31f6606be3c95ff1
#
_entry.id   fdeda77400ead16e31f6606be3c95ff1
#
_cell.length_a   1.000
_cell.length_b   1.000
_cell.length_c   1.000
_cell.angle_alpha   90.00
_cell.angle_beta   90.00
_cell.angle_gamma   90.00
#
_symmetry.space_group_name_H-M   'P 1'
#
loop_
_entity.id
_entity.type
_entity.pdbx_description
1 polymer ?
#
loop_
_entity_poly.entity_id
_entity_poly.type
_entity_poly.pdbx_seq_one_letter_code
_entity_poly.pdbx_strand_id
1 'polypeptide(L)'
;LNLPDNCDLTSRLDLDARLHDAAPARRSGTNGRPRKRGPRLPTPRAMLHQRARRLSLDIYGRRDSARVVDRVAYLYAMPDCAVRVVAVEPLRGGRKVQAFYSTDATAAASDLLTWYALRWSIEEAFQNAKSHLGFEQPQGWSRRAVERTAPTAMLLHSLIVLWFAGTGHRNYRAPRRPWYRSK
;
A
#
# COMPACT_ATOMS: atom_id res chain seq x y z
N LEU A 1 -2.65 5.61 17.00
CA LEU A 1 -2.05 6.23 15.80
C LEU A 1 -2.40 7.72 15.83
N ASN A 2 -1.39 8.57 15.83
CA ASN A 2 -1.59 10.02 15.64
C ASN A 2 -1.45 10.33 14.15
N LEU A 3 -2.46 9.99 13.37
CA LEU A 3 -2.56 10.44 11.98
C LEU A 3 -3.28 11.78 11.96
N PRO A 4 -2.93 12.71 11.04
CA PRO A 4 -3.76 13.87 10.76
C PRO A 4 -5.16 13.44 10.32
N ASP A 5 -6.19 14.25 10.62
CA ASP A 5 -7.60 13.92 10.38
C ASP A 5 -7.94 13.67 8.89
N ASN A 6 -7.08 14.15 7.99
CA ASN A 6 -7.22 13.99 6.53
C ASN A 6 -6.30 12.90 5.94
N CYS A 7 -5.68 12.07 6.77
CA CYS A 7 -4.73 11.05 6.33
C CYS A 7 -5.14 9.66 6.77
N ASP A 8 -5.13 8.72 5.85
CA ASP A 8 -5.31 7.31 6.12
C ASP A 8 -4.02 6.52 5.87
N LEU A 9 -3.83 5.48 6.65
CA LEU A 9 -2.70 4.57 6.54
C LEU A 9 -3.14 3.27 5.90
N THR A 10 -2.52 2.93 4.77
CA THR A 10 -2.63 1.61 4.17
C THR A 10 -1.29 0.89 4.26
N SER A 11 -1.27 -0.30 4.84
CA SER A 11 -0.05 -1.06 5.05
C SER A 11 -0.27 -2.57 4.97
N ARG A 12 0.85 -3.28 4.89
CA ARG A 12 0.85 -4.74 4.95
C ARG A 12 0.55 -5.20 6.38
N LEU A 13 -0.19 -6.30 6.48
CA LEU A 13 -0.55 -6.95 7.75
C LEU A 13 0.04 -8.37 7.80
N ASP A 14 0.43 -8.79 8.97
CA ASP A 14 0.81 -10.18 9.19
C ASP A 14 -0.40 -11.12 8.98
N LEU A 15 -0.16 -12.26 8.35
CA LEU A 15 -1.19 -13.26 8.08
C LEU A 15 -1.76 -13.89 9.35
N ASP A 16 -1.00 -13.86 10.43
CA ASP A 16 -1.39 -14.41 11.75
C ASP A 16 -1.77 -13.29 12.74
N ALA A 17 -1.98 -12.06 12.25
CA ALA A 17 -2.39 -10.93 13.06
C ALA A 17 -3.67 -11.21 13.85
N ARG A 18 -3.68 -10.75 15.11
CA ARG A 18 -4.83 -10.92 16.00
C ARG A 18 -5.87 -9.85 15.72
N LEU A 19 -6.98 -10.30 15.17
CA LEU A 19 -8.14 -9.47 14.87
C LEU A 19 -9.23 -9.63 15.92
N HIS A 20 -9.92 -8.55 16.21
CA HIS A 20 -11.02 -8.50 17.15
C HIS A 20 -12.21 -7.75 16.53
N ASP A 21 -13.38 -8.06 17.03
CA ASP A 21 -14.57 -7.27 16.81
C ASP A 21 -14.57 -6.01 17.69
N ALA A 22 -15.51 -5.11 17.47
CA ALA A 22 -15.69 -3.93 18.30
C ALA A 22 -15.84 -4.33 19.79
N ALA A 23 -15.26 -3.52 20.67
CA ALA A 23 -15.49 -3.69 22.08
C ALA A 23 -17.00 -3.56 22.41
N PRO A 24 -17.57 -4.44 23.23
CA PRO A 24 -18.99 -4.33 23.59
C PRO A 24 -19.23 -3.04 24.37
N ALA A 25 -20.36 -2.39 24.09
CA ALA A 25 -20.79 -1.24 24.86
C ALA A 25 -20.91 -1.59 26.36
N ARG A 26 -20.45 -0.69 27.21
CA ARG A 26 -20.54 -0.88 28.64
C ARG A 26 -22.01 -0.88 29.07
N ARG A 27 -22.45 -1.96 29.72
CA ARG A 27 -23.76 -2.00 30.33
C ARG A 27 -23.76 -1.22 31.64
N SER A 28 -24.81 -0.43 31.89
CA SER A 28 -25.02 0.23 33.18
C SER A 28 -25.04 -0.80 34.33
N GLY A 29 -24.42 -0.49 35.45
CA GLY A 29 -24.37 -1.39 36.61
C GLY A 29 -23.28 -2.45 36.59
N THR A 30 -22.43 -2.54 35.55
CA THR A 30 -21.30 -3.49 35.59
C THR A 30 -20.10 -2.90 36.32
N ASN A 31 -19.60 -3.62 37.35
CA ASN A 31 -18.36 -3.27 38.02
C ASN A 31 -17.13 -3.77 37.23
N GLY A 32 -16.00 -3.06 37.36
CA GLY A 32 -14.74 -3.44 36.78
C GLY A 32 -14.33 -2.59 35.55
N ARG A 33 -13.11 -2.85 35.02
CA ARG A 33 -12.56 -2.12 33.89
C ARG A 33 -13.30 -2.50 32.60
N PRO A 34 -13.72 -1.54 31.77
CA PRO A 34 -14.33 -1.82 30.48
C PRO A 34 -13.43 -2.70 29.60
N ARG A 35 -14.04 -3.61 28.87
CA ARG A 35 -13.31 -4.41 27.87
C ARG A 35 -12.83 -3.49 26.73
N LYS A 36 -11.56 -3.54 26.42
CA LYS A 36 -10.98 -2.78 25.31
C LYS A 36 -11.13 -3.47 23.95
N ARG A 37 -11.54 -4.74 23.93
CA ARG A 37 -11.63 -5.55 22.71
C ARG A 37 -12.87 -6.42 22.73
N GLY A 38 -13.47 -6.61 21.58
CA GLY A 38 -14.54 -7.56 21.38
C GLY A 38 -14.05 -9.00 21.19
N PRO A 39 -14.92 -9.90 20.76
CA PRO A 39 -14.57 -11.29 20.45
C PRO A 39 -13.41 -11.38 19.44
N ARG A 40 -12.64 -12.45 19.58
CA ARG A 40 -11.55 -12.72 18.63
C ARG A 40 -12.13 -13.15 17.28
N LEU A 41 -11.63 -12.55 16.21
CA LEU A 41 -11.97 -12.88 14.84
C LEU A 41 -10.93 -13.83 14.23
N PRO A 42 -11.26 -14.53 13.13
CA PRO A 42 -10.30 -15.31 12.36
C PRO A 42 -9.11 -14.46 11.93
N THR A 43 -7.92 -15.06 11.91
CA THR A 43 -6.72 -14.41 11.38
C THR A 43 -6.88 -14.13 9.87
N PRO A 44 -6.11 -13.19 9.29
CA PRO A 44 -6.15 -12.94 7.85
C PRO A 44 -5.95 -14.21 7.01
N ARG A 45 -5.08 -15.11 7.43
CA ARG A 45 -4.89 -16.43 6.80
C ARG A 45 -6.17 -17.27 6.85
N ALA A 46 -6.79 -17.36 8.03
CA ALA A 46 -8.02 -18.15 8.22
C ALA A 46 -9.23 -17.55 7.46
N MET A 47 -9.25 -16.24 7.23
CA MET A 47 -10.30 -15.60 6.45
C MET A 47 -10.38 -16.15 5.02
N LEU A 48 -9.26 -16.53 4.40
CA LEU A 48 -9.24 -17.06 3.04
C LEU A 48 -9.95 -18.41 2.87
N HIS A 49 -10.15 -19.15 3.98
CA HIS A 49 -10.98 -20.35 3.98
C HIS A 49 -12.48 -20.05 4.02
N GLN A 50 -12.87 -18.81 4.22
CA GLN A 50 -14.25 -18.34 4.14
C GLN A 50 -14.67 -18.06 2.69
N ARG A 51 -15.90 -17.58 2.48
CA ARG A 51 -16.42 -17.23 1.16
C ARG A 51 -15.62 -16.07 0.56
N ALA A 52 -14.60 -16.39 -0.23
CA ALA A 52 -13.80 -15.42 -0.95
C ALA A 52 -14.49 -15.02 -2.26
N ARG A 53 -14.39 -13.74 -2.61
CA ARG A 53 -14.80 -13.24 -3.93
C ARG A 53 -13.59 -13.17 -4.87
N ARG A 54 -13.83 -13.38 -6.15
CA ARG A 54 -12.79 -13.14 -7.16
C ARG A 54 -12.82 -11.66 -7.54
N LEU A 55 -11.65 -11.03 -7.48
CA LEU A 55 -11.47 -9.63 -7.82
C LEU A 55 -10.45 -9.53 -8.96
N SER A 56 -10.77 -8.72 -9.97
CA SER A 56 -9.83 -8.32 -11.01
C SER A 56 -9.18 -7.00 -10.60
N LEU A 57 -7.87 -6.99 -10.53
CA LEU A 57 -7.06 -5.85 -10.10
C LEU A 57 -6.21 -5.37 -11.26
N ASP A 58 -6.15 -4.08 -11.46
CA ASP A 58 -5.23 -3.47 -12.41
C ASP A 58 -4.00 -2.98 -11.61
N ILE A 59 -2.93 -3.77 -11.63
CA ILE A 59 -1.72 -3.50 -10.86
C ILE A 59 -0.55 -3.38 -11.84
N TYR A 60 0.12 -2.25 -11.84
CA TYR A 60 1.25 -1.95 -12.73
C TYR A 60 0.91 -2.12 -14.23
N GLY A 61 -0.29 -1.66 -14.65
CA GLY A 61 -0.77 -1.78 -16.03
C GLY A 61 -1.04 -3.22 -16.50
N ARG A 62 -1.14 -4.16 -15.56
CA ARG A 62 -1.50 -5.56 -15.83
C ARG A 62 -2.76 -5.94 -15.08
N ARG A 63 -3.70 -6.51 -15.80
CA ARG A 63 -4.90 -7.07 -15.19
C ARG A 63 -4.58 -8.43 -14.58
N ASP A 64 -4.65 -8.52 -13.27
CA ASP A 64 -4.44 -9.75 -12.50
C ASP A 64 -5.71 -10.12 -11.74
N SER A 65 -5.89 -11.41 -11.43
CA SER A 65 -7.05 -11.89 -10.69
C SER A 65 -6.62 -12.52 -9.38
N ALA A 66 -7.35 -12.21 -8.32
CA ALA A 66 -7.09 -12.75 -7.00
C ALA A 66 -8.37 -13.17 -6.30
N ARG A 67 -8.26 -14.12 -5.37
CA ARG A 67 -9.29 -14.39 -4.38
C ARG A 67 -9.07 -13.42 -3.22
N VAL A 68 -10.12 -12.73 -2.83
CA VAL A 68 -10.07 -11.67 -1.82
C VAL A 68 -11.16 -11.89 -0.80
N VAL A 69 -10.81 -11.77 0.46
CA VAL A 69 -11.73 -11.66 1.59
C VAL A 69 -11.41 -10.40 2.35
N ASP A 70 -12.42 -9.62 2.65
CA ASP A 70 -12.25 -8.38 3.41
C ASP A 70 -13.25 -8.29 4.56
N ARG A 71 -12.86 -7.55 5.59
CA ARG A 71 -13.65 -7.36 6.81
C ARG A 71 -13.21 -6.09 7.52
N VAL A 72 -14.15 -5.43 8.17
CA VAL A 72 -13.83 -4.42 9.19
C VAL A 72 -13.50 -5.16 10.49
N ALA A 73 -12.40 -4.79 11.11
CA ALA A 73 -11.91 -5.41 12.35
C ALA A 73 -11.12 -4.38 13.17
N TYR A 74 -10.75 -4.78 14.38
CA TYR A 74 -9.86 -4.03 15.27
C TYR A 74 -8.58 -4.83 15.48
N LEU A 75 -7.43 -4.21 15.28
CA LEU A 75 -6.15 -4.86 15.51
C LEU A 75 -5.87 -4.93 17.02
N TYR A 76 -5.17 -5.98 17.43
CA TYR A 76 -4.77 -6.10 18.84
C TYR A 76 -3.96 -4.91 19.33
N ALA A 77 -3.10 -4.35 18.51
CA ALA A 77 -2.28 -3.18 18.82
C ALA A 77 -3.05 -1.84 18.75
N MET A 78 -4.20 -1.82 18.06
CA MET A 78 -5.02 -0.61 17.83
C MET A 78 -6.48 -0.90 18.14
N PRO A 79 -6.85 -1.12 19.42
CA PRO A 79 -8.19 -1.55 19.78
C PRO A 79 -9.26 -0.45 19.60
N ASP A 80 -8.85 0.80 19.49
CA ASP A 80 -9.74 1.95 19.41
C ASP A 80 -9.91 2.45 17.95
N CYS A 81 -9.25 1.80 16.97
CA CYS A 81 -9.32 2.16 15.56
C CYS A 81 -9.89 0.99 14.74
N ALA A 82 -11.06 1.23 14.12
CA ALA A 82 -11.60 0.30 13.14
C ALA A 82 -10.75 0.34 11.86
N VAL A 83 -10.39 -0.82 11.33
CA VAL A 83 -9.60 -0.94 10.11
C VAL A 83 -10.29 -1.88 9.12
N ARG A 84 -10.15 -1.58 7.83
CA ARG A 84 -10.48 -2.55 6.77
C ARG A 84 -9.31 -3.51 6.60
N VAL A 85 -9.52 -4.77 6.90
CA VAL A 85 -8.54 -5.86 6.67
C VAL A 85 -8.90 -6.58 5.39
N VAL A 86 -7.91 -6.81 4.53
CA VAL A 86 -8.06 -7.50 3.25
C VAL A 86 -7.03 -8.62 3.17
N ALA A 87 -7.49 -9.85 3.02
CA ALA A 87 -6.64 -11.01 2.73
C ALA A 87 -6.74 -11.37 1.25
N VAL A 88 -5.61 -11.60 0.61
CA VAL A 88 -5.49 -11.78 -0.85
C VAL A 88 -4.72 -13.04 -1.16
N GLU A 89 -5.29 -13.87 -2.01
CA GLU A 89 -4.63 -15.02 -2.63
C GLU A 89 -4.59 -14.83 -4.14
N PRO A 90 -3.41 -14.55 -4.70
CA PRO A 90 -3.24 -14.41 -6.14
C PRO A 90 -3.55 -15.72 -6.86
N LEU A 91 -4.30 -15.66 -7.98
CA LEU A 91 -4.68 -16.84 -8.76
C LEU A 91 -3.63 -17.27 -9.78
N ARG A 92 -2.68 -16.39 -10.08
CA ARG A 92 -1.62 -16.63 -11.08
C ARG A 92 -0.25 -16.19 -10.54
N GLY A 93 0.82 -16.73 -11.14
CA GLY A 93 2.18 -16.24 -10.92
C GLY A 93 2.89 -16.72 -9.66
N GLY A 94 2.38 -17.73 -8.95
CA GLY A 94 3.07 -18.31 -7.77
C GLY A 94 3.31 -17.34 -6.61
N ARG A 95 2.64 -16.18 -6.61
CA ARG A 95 2.76 -15.20 -5.52
C ARG A 95 2.13 -15.73 -4.25
N LYS A 96 2.78 -15.44 -3.13
CA LYS A 96 2.31 -15.87 -1.80
C LYS A 96 1.04 -15.09 -1.41
N VAL A 97 0.22 -15.72 -0.59
CA VAL A 97 -0.87 -15.07 0.15
C VAL A 97 -0.35 -13.86 0.91
N GLN A 98 -1.13 -12.79 0.93
CA GLN A 98 -0.80 -11.55 1.61
C GLN A 98 -2.02 -10.99 2.33
N ALA A 99 -1.78 -10.18 3.34
CA ALA A 99 -2.83 -9.41 3.99
C ALA A 99 -2.42 -7.94 4.10
N PHE A 100 -3.43 -7.08 4.05
CA PHE A 100 -3.30 -5.63 4.13
C PHE A 100 -4.37 -5.07 5.04
N TYR A 101 -4.15 -3.85 5.53
CA TYR A 101 -5.18 -3.10 6.24
C TYR A 101 -5.14 -1.63 5.85
N SER A 102 -6.27 -0.96 6.02
CA SER A 102 -6.39 0.48 5.93
C SER A 102 -7.14 1.03 7.15
N THR A 103 -6.74 2.21 7.62
CA THR A 103 -7.48 2.97 8.64
C THR A 103 -8.79 3.52 8.11
N ASP A 104 -8.91 3.72 6.78
CA ASP A 104 -10.21 3.92 6.14
C ASP A 104 -10.98 2.59 6.13
N ALA A 105 -11.84 2.41 7.14
CA ALA A 105 -12.68 1.22 7.26
C ALA A 105 -13.76 1.11 6.16
N THR A 106 -14.02 2.19 5.42
CA THR A 106 -15.03 2.27 4.35
C THR A 106 -14.44 1.95 2.98
N ALA A 107 -13.12 2.02 2.84
CA ALA A 107 -12.42 1.79 1.58
C ALA A 107 -12.80 0.44 0.93
N ALA A 108 -12.98 0.43 -0.38
CA ALA A 108 -13.15 -0.83 -1.10
C ALA A 108 -11.84 -1.63 -1.12
N ALA A 109 -11.93 -2.96 -1.06
CA ALA A 109 -10.74 -3.81 -1.09
C ALA A 109 -9.89 -3.62 -2.35
N SER A 110 -10.53 -3.30 -3.51
CA SER A 110 -9.84 -2.94 -4.76
C SER A 110 -8.94 -1.74 -4.60
N ASP A 111 -9.48 -0.70 -3.98
CA ASP A 111 -8.79 0.59 -3.84
C ASP A 111 -7.62 0.47 -2.88
N LEU A 112 -7.84 -0.20 -1.74
CA LEU A 112 -6.79 -0.50 -0.77
C LEU A 112 -5.61 -1.24 -1.42
N LEU A 113 -5.90 -2.26 -2.23
CA LEU A 113 -4.88 -3.04 -2.93
C LEU A 113 -4.17 -2.21 -4.00
N THR A 114 -4.88 -1.35 -4.70
CA THR A 114 -4.32 -0.43 -5.70
C THR A 114 -3.42 0.61 -5.03
N TRP A 115 -3.87 1.25 -3.94
CA TRP A 115 -3.05 2.20 -3.18
C TRP A 115 -1.78 1.58 -2.64
N TYR A 116 -1.88 0.37 -2.10
CA TYR A 116 -0.67 -0.33 -1.64
C TYR A 116 0.30 -0.64 -2.78
N ALA A 117 -0.21 -1.03 -3.94
CA ALA A 117 0.63 -1.28 -5.11
C ALA A 117 1.35 0.00 -5.59
N LEU A 118 0.68 1.15 -5.56
CA LEU A 118 1.27 2.44 -5.93
C LEU A 118 2.44 2.86 -5.04
N ARG A 119 2.56 2.31 -3.84
CA ARG A 119 3.74 2.53 -2.96
C ARG A 119 5.07 2.24 -3.67
N TRP A 120 5.09 1.24 -4.55
CA TRP A 120 6.31 0.87 -5.28
C TRP A 120 6.83 2.00 -6.18
N SER A 121 5.98 2.89 -6.64
CA SER A 121 6.39 4.01 -7.50
C SER A 121 7.40 4.95 -6.82
N ILE A 122 7.40 5.02 -5.49
CA ILE A 122 8.38 5.83 -4.74
C ILE A 122 9.77 5.21 -4.79
N GLU A 123 9.86 3.87 -4.76
CA GLU A 123 11.13 3.14 -4.87
C GLU A 123 11.72 3.31 -6.28
N GLU A 124 10.88 3.24 -7.32
CA GLU A 124 11.28 3.54 -8.71
C GLU A 124 11.71 5.00 -8.88
N ALA A 125 11.01 5.94 -8.25
CA ALA A 125 11.38 7.35 -8.30
C ALA A 125 12.78 7.58 -7.71
N PHE A 126 13.06 7.00 -6.53
CA PHE A 126 14.39 7.07 -5.92
C PHE A 126 15.47 6.40 -6.79
N GLN A 127 15.19 5.22 -7.33
CA GLN A 127 16.11 4.51 -8.21
C GLN A 127 16.42 5.34 -9.47
N ASN A 128 15.41 5.90 -10.11
CA ASN A 128 15.58 6.76 -11.28
C ASN A 128 16.36 8.04 -10.96
N ALA A 129 16.05 8.68 -9.84
CA ALA A 129 16.74 9.87 -9.38
C ALA A 129 18.24 9.59 -9.09
N LYS A 130 18.55 8.45 -8.47
CA LYS A 130 19.94 8.01 -8.23
C LYS A 130 20.67 7.68 -9.52
N SER A 131 20.04 6.91 -10.42
CA SER A 131 20.68 6.38 -11.61
C SER A 131 20.87 7.43 -12.72
N HIS A 132 19.99 8.45 -12.79
CA HIS A 132 19.92 9.34 -13.94
C HIS A 132 19.98 10.84 -13.60
N LEU A 133 19.71 11.24 -12.37
CA LEU A 133 19.57 12.65 -11.99
C LEU A 133 20.56 13.12 -10.93
N GLY A 134 21.57 12.29 -10.61
CA GLY A 134 22.63 12.66 -9.66
C GLY A 134 22.16 12.85 -8.21
N PHE A 135 21.10 12.16 -7.79
CA PHE A 135 20.47 12.31 -6.46
C PHE A 135 21.47 12.20 -5.30
N GLU A 136 22.46 11.32 -5.41
CA GLU A 136 23.52 11.09 -4.40
C GLU A 136 24.89 11.64 -4.84
N GLN A 137 24.94 12.48 -5.88
CA GLN A 137 26.19 12.98 -6.47
C GLN A 137 26.24 14.52 -6.44
N PRO A 138 26.35 15.14 -5.25
CA PRO A 138 26.49 16.59 -5.17
C PRO A 138 27.81 17.02 -5.83
N GLN A 139 27.74 17.92 -6.79
CA GLN A 139 28.92 18.44 -7.50
C GLN A 139 29.70 19.49 -6.65
N GLY A 140 29.11 19.96 -5.58
CA GLY A 140 29.70 20.97 -4.70
C GLY A 140 29.90 20.43 -3.28
N TRP A 141 30.96 20.89 -2.64
CA TRP A 141 31.32 20.49 -1.25
C TRP A 141 30.69 21.38 -0.18
N SER A 142 29.95 22.45 -0.59
CA SER A 142 29.27 23.29 0.39
C SER A 142 28.04 22.60 0.95
N ARG A 143 27.72 22.83 2.22
CA ARG A 143 26.53 22.32 2.87
C ARG A 143 25.27 22.59 2.07
N ARG A 144 25.14 23.83 1.53
CA ARG A 144 23.97 24.19 0.71
C ARG A 144 23.86 23.40 -0.60
N ALA A 145 24.99 23.06 -1.23
CA ALA A 145 24.99 22.25 -2.43
C ALA A 145 24.49 20.83 -2.13
N VAL A 146 25.00 20.22 -1.06
CA VAL A 146 24.58 18.88 -0.63
C VAL A 146 23.09 18.85 -0.27
N GLU A 147 22.62 19.81 0.52
CA GLU A 147 21.22 19.89 0.96
C GLU A 147 20.23 20.11 -0.20
N ARG A 148 20.66 20.71 -1.30
CA ARG A 148 19.81 21.02 -2.48
C ARG A 148 19.83 19.93 -3.54
N THR A 149 20.85 19.12 -3.62
CA THR A 149 21.01 18.12 -4.68
C THR A 149 19.85 17.13 -4.71
N ALA A 150 19.51 16.51 -3.59
CA ALA A 150 18.44 15.54 -3.51
C ALA A 150 17.05 16.13 -3.82
N PRO A 151 16.62 17.25 -3.20
CA PRO A 151 15.34 17.89 -3.55
C PRO A 151 15.26 18.31 -5.01
N THR A 152 16.35 18.81 -5.59
CA THR A 152 16.38 19.23 -7.02
C THR A 152 16.23 18.03 -7.94
N ALA A 153 16.91 16.92 -7.66
CA ALA A 153 16.77 15.69 -8.43
C ALA A 153 15.34 15.13 -8.38
N MET A 154 14.69 15.16 -7.22
CA MET A 154 13.29 14.72 -7.07
C MET A 154 12.30 15.67 -7.75
N LEU A 155 12.54 16.97 -7.70
CA LEU A 155 11.74 17.94 -8.45
C LEU A 155 11.86 17.70 -9.97
N LEU A 156 13.08 17.51 -10.46
CA LEU A 156 13.32 17.22 -11.88
C LEU A 156 12.66 15.90 -12.28
N HIS A 157 12.77 14.85 -11.47
CA HIS A 157 12.05 13.60 -11.70
C HIS A 157 10.54 13.83 -11.83
N SER A 158 9.95 14.60 -10.92
CA SER A 158 8.50 14.90 -10.94
C SER A 158 8.10 15.66 -12.20
N LEU A 159 8.91 16.64 -12.64
CA LEU A 159 8.66 17.39 -13.88
C LEU A 159 8.75 16.50 -15.13
N ILE A 160 9.72 15.57 -15.16
CA ILE A 160 9.87 14.60 -16.25
C ILE A 160 8.63 13.67 -16.31
N VAL A 161 8.17 13.16 -15.16
CA VAL A 161 6.97 12.30 -15.10
C VAL A 161 5.73 13.06 -15.58
N LEU A 162 5.52 14.29 -15.12
CA LEU A 162 4.40 15.13 -15.55
C LEU A 162 4.45 15.45 -17.05
N TRP A 163 5.62 15.82 -17.58
CA TRP A 163 5.81 16.04 -19.01
C TRP A 163 5.52 14.77 -19.80
N PHE A 164 6.06 13.63 -19.38
CA PHE A 164 5.84 12.37 -20.08
C PHE A 164 4.37 11.95 -20.06
N ALA A 165 3.68 12.09 -18.94
CA ALA A 165 2.25 11.81 -18.82
C ALA A 165 1.39 12.73 -19.72
N GLY A 166 1.77 13.99 -19.85
CA GLY A 166 1.05 14.97 -20.70
C GLY A 166 1.31 14.79 -22.20
N THR A 167 2.55 14.79 -22.60
CA THR A 167 2.94 14.86 -24.02
C THR A 167 4.06 13.92 -24.43
N GLY A 168 5.01 13.63 -23.53
CA GLY A 168 6.22 12.88 -23.86
C GLY A 168 5.95 11.45 -24.35
N HIS A 169 4.94 10.78 -23.79
CA HIS A 169 4.55 9.44 -24.19
C HIS A 169 4.13 9.33 -25.67
N ARG A 170 3.63 10.40 -26.27
CA ARG A 170 3.21 10.44 -27.70
C ARG A 170 4.40 10.39 -28.65
N ASN A 171 5.53 10.91 -28.20
CA ASN A 171 6.76 11.02 -28.99
C ASN A 171 7.80 9.95 -28.63
N TYR A 172 7.55 9.19 -27.56
CA TYR A 172 8.48 8.18 -27.11
C TYR A 172 8.45 6.95 -28.02
N ARG A 173 9.61 6.64 -28.60
CA ARG A 173 9.85 5.37 -29.29
C ARG A 173 10.82 4.55 -28.44
N ALA A 174 10.36 3.40 -27.95
CA ALA A 174 11.24 2.49 -27.21
C ALA A 174 12.45 2.11 -28.09
N PRO A 175 13.69 2.26 -27.60
CA PRO A 175 14.86 1.88 -28.37
C PRO A 175 14.83 0.36 -28.63
N ARG A 176 14.97 -0.04 -29.91
CA ARG A 176 15.13 -1.46 -30.28
C ARG A 176 16.51 -1.92 -29.81
N ARG A 177 16.54 -2.59 -28.66
CA ARG A 177 17.78 -3.22 -28.16
C ARG A 177 17.76 -4.71 -28.48
N PRO A 178 18.88 -5.32 -28.98
CA PRO A 178 18.92 -6.73 -29.37
C PRO A 178 18.53 -7.70 -28.26
N TRP A 179 18.73 -7.31 -27.00
CA TRP A 179 18.40 -8.11 -25.80
C TRP A 179 16.99 -7.86 -25.26
N TYR A 180 16.24 -6.91 -25.80
CA TYR A 180 14.85 -6.68 -25.46
C TYR A 180 13.97 -7.56 -26.36
N ARG A 181 13.84 -8.84 -26.00
CA ARG A 181 12.78 -9.65 -26.59
C ARG A 181 11.47 -9.23 -25.95
N SER A 182 10.62 -8.60 -26.74
CA SER A 182 9.21 -8.42 -26.39
C SER A 182 8.60 -9.79 -26.10
N LYS A 183 8.25 -10.03 -24.84
CA LYS A 183 7.40 -11.16 -24.46
C LYS A 183 5.95 -10.83 -24.72
#